data_e60d4e481efd438f8559a8a3ba21a888
#
_entry.id   e60d4e481efd438f8559a8a3ba21a888
#
_cell.length_a   1.000
_cell.length_b   1.000
_cell.length_c   1.000
_cell.angle_alpha   90.00
_cell.angle_beta   90.00
_cell.angle_gamma   90.00
#
_symmetry.space_group_name_H-M   'P 1'
#
loop_
_entity.id
_entity.type
_entity.pdbx_description
1 polymer ?
#
loop_
_entity_poly.entity_id
_entity_poly.type
_entity_poly.pdbx_seq_one_letter_code
_entity_poly.pdbx_strand_id
1 'polypeptide(L)'
;ALIGGGTGYIGDPSGRTDMRSMMTPETIQHNCDCFKKQMERFIEFGEGKALMLNNADWLLKLNYIELLREVGACFSVNNMLRAECYKQRMEKGLSFLEFNYMIMQSYDFYHMFQTVGCNMQFGGDDQWSNMLGGTELIRRKLGKDAYAMTITLLMNSEGKKMGKTASGAVWLDPNKT
;
A
#
# COMPACT_ATOMS: atom_id res chain seq x y z
N ALA A 1 -4.18 0.75 11.74
CA ALA A 1 -3.09 0.14 10.96
C ALA A 1 -3.69 -0.77 9.89
N LEU A 2 -3.11 -0.77 8.69
CA LEU A 2 -3.54 -1.61 7.57
C LEU A 2 -2.42 -2.59 7.21
N ILE A 3 -2.73 -3.88 7.17
CA ILE A 3 -1.83 -4.94 6.68
C ILE A 3 -2.20 -5.27 5.24
N GLY A 4 -1.19 -5.32 4.37
CA GLY A 4 -1.36 -5.57 2.94
C GLY A 4 -1.44 -7.06 2.59
N GLY A 5 -2.30 -7.86 3.24
CA GLY A 5 -2.46 -9.27 2.93
C GLY A 5 -2.93 -9.53 1.49
N GLY A 6 -3.89 -8.72 1.00
CA GLY A 6 -4.34 -8.81 -0.40
C GLY A 6 -3.34 -8.23 -1.40
N THR A 7 -2.80 -7.03 -1.13
CA THR A 7 -1.79 -6.41 -2.00
C THR A 7 -0.45 -7.16 -1.99
N GLY A 8 -0.21 -8.00 -0.98
CA GLY A 8 0.95 -8.89 -0.92
C GLY A 8 1.02 -9.91 -2.07
N TYR A 9 -0.13 -10.29 -2.65
CA TYR A 9 -0.18 -11.14 -3.84
C TYR A 9 0.38 -10.46 -5.09
N ILE A 10 0.37 -9.13 -5.12
CA ILE A 10 0.77 -8.32 -6.27
C ILE A 10 2.20 -7.80 -6.10
N GLY A 11 2.46 -7.14 -4.99
CA GLY A 11 3.71 -6.45 -4.69
C GLY A 11 3.75 -5.02 -5.20
N ASP A 12 4.10 -4.09 -4.30
CA ASP A 12 4.22 -2.67 -4.59
C ASP A 12 5.41 -2.37 -5.50
N PRO A 13 5.24 -1.76 -6.68
CA PRO A 13 6.32 -1.37 -7.58
C PRO A 13 7.09 -0.12 -7.11
N SER A 14 6.54 0.66 -6.17
CA SER A 14 7.10 1.94 -5.75
C SER A 14 8.52 1.81 -5.20
N GLY A 15 9.42 2.69 -5.65
CA GLY A 15 10.82 2.72 -5.21
C GLY A 15 11.63 1.46 -5.57
N ARG A 16 11.25 0.75 -6.64
CA ARG A 16 11.95 -0.43 -7.14
C ARG A 16 12.23 -0.35 -8.63
N THR A 17 13.29 -1.04 -9.03
CA THR A 17 13.67 -1.21 -10.43
C THR A 17 13.26 -2.57 -11.00
N ASP A 18 13.01 -3.57 -10.15
CA ASP A 18 12.71 -4.95 -10.54
C ASP A 18 11.39 -5.42 -9.94
N MET A 19 10.71 -6.33 -10.65
CA MET A 19 9.46 -6.95 -10.18
C MET A 19 9.72 -7.77 -8.91
N ARG A 20 8.77 -7.75 -7.97
CA ARG A 20 8.82 -8.61 -6.78
C ARG A 20 8.55 -10.07 -7.15
N SER A 21 9.21 -10.99 -6.45
CA SER A 21 8.82 -12.40 -6.46
C SER A 21 7.43 -12.55 -5.82
N MET A 22 6.57 -13.34 -6.45
CA MET A 22 5.26 -13.65 -5.87
C MET A 22 5.43 -14.55 -4.64
N MET A 23 4.77 -14.17 -3.55
CA MET A 23 4.73 -14.96 -2.32
C MET A 23 3.56 -15.93 -2.33
N THR A 24 3.70 -17.07 -1.64
CA THR A 24 2.56 -17.98 -1.43
C THR A 24 1.58 -17.40 -0.42
N PRO A 25 0.30 -17.83 -0.43
CA PRO A 25 -0.69 -17.40 0.55
C PRO A 25 -0.24 -17.63 2.01
N GLU A 26 0.41 -18.76 2.27
CA GLU A 26 0.92 -19.12 3.60
C GLU A 26 2.03 -18.18 4.06
N THR A 27 2.93 -17.80 3.15
CA THR A 27 3.99 -16.82 3.43
C THR A 27 3.38 -15.44 3.72
N ILE A 28 2.37 -15.04 2.96
CA ILE A 28 1.66 -13.77 3.18
C ILE A 28 0.99 -13.76 4.55
N GLN A 29 0.27 -14.83 4.91
CA GLN A 29 -0.39 -14.93 6.19
C GLN A 29 0.61 -14.89 7.35
N HIS A 30 1.70 -15.67 7.26
CA HIS A 30 2.77 -15.64 8.25
C HIS A 30 3.35 -14.24 8.44
N ASN A 31 3.60 -13.51 7.36
CA ASN A 31 4.10 -12.14 7.43
C ASN A 31 3.09 -11.19 8.08
N CYS A 32 1.79 -11.33 7.78
CA CYS A 32 0.74 -10.54 8.42
C CYS A 32 0.74 -10.74 9.94
N ASP A 33 0.85 -12.00 10.39
CA ASP A 33 0.87 -12.34 11.81
C ASP A 33 2.12 -11.76 12.51
N CYS A 34 3.28 -11.80 11.83
CA CYS A 34 4.51 -11.18 12.32
C CYS A 34 4.38 -9.66 12.45
N PHE A 35 3.80 -8.98 11.46
CA PHE A 35 3.56 -7.55 11.53
C PHE A 35 2.62 -7.18 12.68
N LYS A 36 1.52 -7.90 12.83
CA LYS A 36 0.58 -7.70 13.93
C LYS A 36 1.30 -7.76 15.26
N LYS A 37 2.04 -8.85 15.52
CA LYS A 37 2.79 -9.08 16.77
C LYS A 37 3.81 -7.97 17.05
N GLN A 38 4.47 -7.43 16.01
CA GLN A 38 5.41 -6.32 16.18
C GLN A 38 4.70 -5.01 16.49
N MET A 39 3.59 -4.70 15.81
CA MET A 39 2.86 -3.46 16.00
C MET A 39 2.16 -3.39 17.36
N GLU A 40 1.70 -4.51 17.92
CA GLU A 40 1.10 -4.60 19.26
C GLU A 40 2.03 -4.11 20.38
N ARG A 41 3.33 -4.00 20.12
CA ARG A 41 4.31 -3.44 21.06
C ARG A 41 4.30 -1.90 21.13
N PHE A 42 3.76 -1.24 20.11
CA PHE A 42 3.76 0.21 19.97
C PHE A 42 2.36 0.81 19.98
N ILE A 43 1.35 0.03 19.62
CA ILE A 43 -0.01 0.48 19.43
C ILE A 43 -0.96 -0.47 20.17
N GLU A 44 -1.81 0.07 21.01
CA GLU A 44 -2.89 -0.69 21.63
C GLU A 44 -4.05 -0.87 20.65
N PHE A 45 -4.32 -2.13 20.30
CA PHE A 45 -5.45 -2.51 19.47
C PHE A 45 -6.63 -3.00 20.32
N GLY A 46 -7.86 -2.75 19.88
CA GLY A 46 -9.08 -3.22 20.56
C GLY A 46 -10.25 -2.26 20.41
N GLU A 47 -11.32 -2.57 21.09
CA GLU A 47 -12.54 -1.75 21.11
C GLU A 47 -12.24 -0.35 21.69
N GLY A 48 -12.63 0.70 20.94
CA GLY A 48 -12.36 2.09 21.33
C GLY A 48 -10.89 2.51 21.22
N LYS A 49 -10.02 1.65 20.68
CA LYS A 49 -8.58 1.88 20.45
C LYS A 49 -8.26 1.80 18.96
N ALA A 50 -6.99 1.59 18.62
CA ALA A 50 -6.58 1.42 17.23
C ALA A 50 -7.18 0.14 16.61
N LEU A 51 -7.47 0.20 15.31
CA LEU A 51 -7.90 -0.96 14.53
C LEU A 51 -6.71 -1.54 13.76
N MET A 52 -6.64 -2.87 13.70
CA MET A 52 -5.78 -3.60 12.78
C MET A 52 -6.65 -4.22 11.69
N LEU A 53 -6.48 -3.76 10.44
CA LEU A 53 -7.23 -4.23 9.28
C LEU A 53 -6.31 -4.97 8.32
N ASN A 54 -6.86 -5.94 7.60
CA ASN A 54 -6.15 -6.65 6.52
C ASN A 54 -6.92 -6.43 5.21
N ASN A 55 -6.28 -5.87 4.20
CA ASN A 55 -6.95 -5.61 2.92
C ASN A 55 -7.32 -6.89 2.14
N ALA A 56 -6.82 -8.05 2.53
CA ALA A 56 -7.29 -9.34 2.01
C ALA A 56 -8.80 -9.56 2.27
N ASP A 57 -9.32 -8.99 3.36
CA ASP A 57 -10.73 -9.17 3.77
C ASP A 57 -11.73 -8.60 2.76
N TRP A 58 -11.32 -7.60 1.99
CA TRP A 58 -12.15 -7.01 0.94
C TRP A 58 -11.57 -7.21 -0.46
N LEU A 59 -10.26 -7.05 -0.70
CA LEU A 59 -9.68 -7.15 -2.05
C LEU A 59 -9.88 -8.53 -2.69
N LEU A 60 -9.75 -9.61 -1.90
CA LEU A 60 -9.92 -10.98 -2.42
C LEU A 60 -11.37 -11.34 -2.74
N LYS A 61 -12.33 -10.53 -2.31
CA LYS A 61 -13.77 -10.72 -2.55
C LYS A 61 -14.31 -9.85 -3.68
N LEU A 62 -13.49 -8.94 -4.23
CA LEU A 62 -13.92 -8.04 -5.29
C LEU A 62 -14.19 -8.80 -6.59
N ASN A 63 -15.34 -8.49 -7.19
CA ASN A 63 -15.59 -8.89 -8.57
C ASN A 63 -14.79 -7.99 -9.53
N TYR A 64 -14.01 -8.60 -10.40
CA TYR A 64 -13.12 -7.87 -11.31
C TYR A 64 -13.87 -6.92 -12.25
N ILE A 65 -15.01 -7.35 -12.81
CA ILE A 65 -15.79 -6.52 -13.73
C ILE A 65 -16.43 -5.33 -13.01
N GLU A 66 -16.95 -5.56 -11.81
CA GLU A 66 -17.50 -4.48 -10.98
C GLU A 66 -16.43 -3.47 -10.57
N LEU A 67 -15.25 -3.96 -10.17
CA LEU A 67 -14.12 -3.09 -9.85
C LEU A 67 -13.72 -2.21 -11.06
N LEU A 68 -13.60 -2.78 -12.25
CA LEU A 68 -13.28 -2.02 -13.46
C LEU A 68 -14.35 -0.98 -13.76
N ARG A 69 -15.62 -1.33 -13.65
CA ARG A 69 -16.74 -0.44 -13.94
C ARG A 69 -16.83 0.72 -12.94
N GLU A 70 -16.74 0.42 -11.65
CA GLU A 70 -17.01 1.38 -10.59
C GLU A 70 -15.79 2.19 -10.16
N VAL A 71 -14.63 1.56 -10.17
CA VAL A 71 -13.37 2.15 -9.70
C VAL A 71 -12.45 2.47 -10.87
N GLY A 72 -12.24 1.52 -11.79
CA GLY A 72 -11.36 1.70 -12.94
C GLY A 72 -11.74 2.92 -13.80
N ALA A 73 -13.05 3.20 -13.95
CA ALA A 73 -13.55 4.38 -14.66
C ALA A 73 -13.12 5.72 -14.02
N CYS A 74 -12.69 5.71 -12.75
CA CYS A 74 -12.17 6.91 -12.08
C CYS A 74 -10.68 7.17 -12.35
N PHE A 75 -9.98 6.26 -13.03
CA PHE A 75 -8.55 6.36 -13.28
C PHE A 75 -8.25 6.59 -14.76
N SER A 76 -7.37 7.53 -15.05
CA SER A 76 -6.85 7.77 -16.40
C SER A 76 -5.48 7.09 -16.52
N VAL A 77 -5.33 6.16 -17.46
CA VAL A 77 -4.06 5.49 -17.76
C VAL A 77 -2.95 6.51 -18.03
N ASN A 78 -3.24 7.56 -18.81
CA ASN A 78 -2.27 8.59 -19.13
C ASN A 78 -1.79 9.35 -17.88
N ASN A 79 -2.66 9.59 -16.91
CA ASN A 79 -2.28 10.23 -15.64
C ASN A 79 -1.50 9.26 -14.74
N MET A 80 -1.91 8.00 -14.68
CA MET A 80 -1.20 6.98 -13.92
C MET A 80 0.24 6.80 -14.44
N LEU A 81 0.44 6.71 -15.74
CA LEU A 81 1.77 6.56 -16.34
C LEU A 81 2.71 7.75 -16.08
N ARG A 82 2.20 8.92 -15.73
CA ARG A 82 3.00 10.08 -15.30
C ARG A 82 3.44 10.00 -13.84
N ALA A 83 2.84 9.10 -13.05
CA ALA A 83 3.17 8.97 -11.64
C ALA A 83 4.61 8.47 -11.44
N GLU A 84 5.30 9.05 -10.45
CA GLU A 84 6.71 8.74 -10.19
C GLU A 84 6.94 7.26 -9.87
N CYS A 85 5.98 6.61 -9.22
CA CYS A 85 6.06 5.18 -8.88
C CYS A 85 6.19 4.27 -10.10
N TYR A 86 5.77 4.71 -11.29
CA TYR A 86 5.86 3.92 -12.53
C TYR A 86 7.02 4.28 -13.44
N LYS A 87 7.56 5.50 -13.37
CA LYS A 87 8.60 5.97 -14.30
C LYS A 87 9.80 5.03 -14.40
N GLN A 88 10.37 4.65 -13.26
CA GLN A 88 11.54 3.76 -13.23
C GLN A 88 11.21 2.34 -13.72
N ARG A 89 9.97 1.88 -13.50
CA ARG A 89 9.52 0.57 -13.96
C ARG A 89 9.23 0.53 -15.45
N MET A 90 8.76 1.63 -16.03
CA MET A 90 8.47 1.71 -17.47
C MET A 90 9.71 1.44 -18.34
N GLU A 91 10.89 1.88 -17.92
CA GLU A 91 12.15 1.64 -18.64
C GLU A 91 12.52 0.15 -18.70
N LYS A 92 12.14 -0.63 -17.67
CA LYS A 92 12.43 -2.07 -17.57
C LYS A 92 11.25 -2.98 -17.89
N GLY A 93 10.11 -2.39 -18.28
CA GLY A 93 8.88 -3.11 -18.53
C GLY A 93 7.99 -3.21 -17.30
N LEU A 94 6.97 -2.33 -17.22
CA LEU A 94 5.94 -2.34 -16.19
C LEU A 94 4.88 -3.41 -16.53
N SER A 95 4.68 -4.39 -15.66
CA SER A 95 3.63 -5.38 -15.86
C SER A 95 2.25 -4.80 -15.57
N PHE A 96 1.20 -5.37 -16.20
CA PHE A 96 -0.19 -5.00 -15.91
C PHE A 96 -0.55 -5.25 -14.44
N LEU A 97 0.01 -6.29 -13.84
CA LEU A 97 -0.13 -6.60 -12.43
C LEU A 97 0.33 -5.41 -11.55
N GLU A 98 1.57 -4.96 -11.75
CA GLU A 98 2.16 -3.84 -11.00
C GLU A 98 1.41 -2.53 -11.28
N PHE A 99 0.96 -2.32 -12.53
CA PHE A 99 0.19 -1.12 -12.90
C PHE A 99 -1.12 -1.00 -12.13
N ASN A 100 -1.76 -2.12 -11.79
CA ASN A 100 -3.00 -2.12 -11.01
C ASN A 100 -2.79 -1.87 -9.51
N TYR A 101 -1.56 -1.88 -9.01
CA TYR A 101 -1.30 -1.71 -7.58
C TYR A 101 -1.86 -0.39 -7.02
N MET A 102 -1.67 0.72 -7.75
CA MET A 102 -2.22 2.03 -7.36
C MET A 102 -3.74 1.99 -7.20
N ILE A 103 -4.45 1.29 -8.08
CA ILE A 103 -5.91 1.17 -8.01
C ILE A 103 -6.34 0.42 -6.75
N MET A 104 -5.63 -0.66 -6.39
CA MET A 104 -5.93 -1.43 -5.17
C MET A 104 -5.67 -0.63 -3.90
N GLN A 105 -4.55 0.08 -3.79
CA GLN A 105 -4.28 0.93 -2.64
C GLN A 105 -5.27 2.11 -2.56
N SER A 106 -5.67 2.65 -3.69
CA SER A 106 -6.72 3.68 -3.74
C SER A 106 -8.06 3.14 -3.27
N TYR A 107 -8.39 1.91 -3.65
CA TYR A 107 -9.60 1.24 -3.18
C TYR A 107 -9.54 0.95 -1.68
N ASP A 108 -8.41 0.55 -1.13
CA ASP A 108 -8.22 0.37 0.32
C ASP A 108 -8.59 1.64 1.08
N PHE A 109 -8.10 2.79 0.63
CA PHE A 109 -8.40 4.07 1.28
C PHE A 109 -9.89 4.42 1.16
N TYR A 110 -10.48 4.25 -0.02
CA TYR A 110 -11.91 4.46 -0.26
C TYR A 110 -12.77 3.53 0.61
N HIS A 111 -12.43 2.25 0.71
CA HIS A 111 -13.12 1.28 1.54
C HIS A 111 -13.04 1.65 3.03
N MET A 112 -11.86 1.95 3.55
CA MET A 112 -11.68 2.36 4.95
C MET A 112 -12.34 3.71 5.26
N PHE A 113 -12.39 4.62 4.30
CA PHE A 113 -13.14 5.87 4.47
C PHE A 113 -14.62 5.61 4.73
N GLN A 114 -15.23 4.67 4.00
CA GLN A 114 -16.65 4.34 4.13
C GLN A 114 -16.96 3.48 5.37
N THR A 115 -16.09 2.54 5.70
CA THR A 115 -16.37 1.51 6.72
C THR A 115 -15.92 1.90 8.12
N VAL A 116 -14.82 2.62 8.25
CA VAL A 116 -14.24 3.00 9.56
C VAL A 116 -13.95 4.50 9.70
N GLY A 117 -14.37 5.32 8.74
CA GLY A 117 -14.18 6.78 8.80
C GLY A 117 -12.72 7.24 8.66
N CYS A 118 -11.86 6.41 8.06
CA CYS A 118 -10.45 6.77 7.83
C CYS A 118 -10.36 7.86 6.76
N ASN A 119 -10.01 9.08 7.14
CA ASN A 119 -9.95 10.24 6.25
C ASN A 119 -8.52 10.73 5.95
N MET A 120 -7.50 10.09 6.51
CA MET A 120 -6.08 10.45 6.27
C MET A 120 -5.23 9.19 6.14
N GLN A 121 -4.33 9.18 5.14
CA GLN A 121 -3.36 8.11 4.92
C GLN A 121 -1.94 8.66 5.09
N PHE A 122 -1.08 7.89 5.77
CA PHE A 122 0.33 8.19 5.99
C PHE A 122 1.21 7.17 5.26
N GLY A 123 2.32 7.63 4.71
CA GLY A 123 3.30 6.76 4.08
C GLY A 123 4.66 7.42 3.91
N GLY A 124 5.63 6.70 3.38
CA GLY A 124 6.87 7.28 2.92
C GLY A 124 6.68 8.06 1.61
N ASP A 125 7.64 8.90 1.24
CA ASP A 125 7.57 9.72 0.02
C ASP A 125 7.34 8.89 -1.24
N ASP A 126 7.81 7.64 -1.26
CA ASP A 126 7.58 6.71 -2.36
C ASP A 126 6.11 6.29 -2.52
N GLN A 127 5.25 6.53 -1.52
CA GLN A 127 3.82 6.19 -1.53
C GLN A 127 2.92 7.34 -1.99
N TRP A 128 3.49 8.52 -2.27
CA TRP A 128 2.72 9.71 -2.58
C TRP A 128 1.69 9.50 -3.68
N SER A 129 2.10 8.96 -4.83
CA SER A 129 1.20 8.74 -5.97
C SER A 129 0.08 7.75 -5.65
N ASN A 130 0.38 6.67 -4.90
CA ASN A 130 -0.63 5.69 -4.50
C ASN A 130 -1.67 6.30 -3.55
N MET A 131 -1.23 7.13 -2.59
CA MET A 131 -2.13 7.80 -1.65
C MET A 131 -3.01 8.85 -2.33
N LEU A 132 -2.45 9.63 -3.26
CA LEU A 132 -3.22 10.60 -4.05
C LEU A 132 -4.29 9.93 -4.91
N GLY A 133 -4.03 8.74 -5.44
CA GLY A 133 -5.04 7.95 -6.14
C GLY A 133 -6.26 7.68 -5.25
N GLY A 134 -6.06 7.40 -3.97
CA GLY A 134 -7.12 7.19 -2.98
C GLY A 134 -7.90 8.46 -2.66
N THR A 135 -7.22 9.59 -2.42
CA THR A 135 -7.91 10.88 -2.16
C THR A 135 -8.77 11.29 -3.35
N GLU A 136 -8.26 11.12 -4.58
CA GLU A 136 -8.99 11.43 -5.80
C GLU A 136 -10.19 10.48 -6.01
N LEU A 137 -10.05 9.19 -5.71
CA LEU A 137 -11.15 8.24 -5.79
C LEU A 137 -12.28 8.61 -4.82
N ILE A 138 -11.96 8.95 -3.57
CA ILE A 138 -12.92 9.40 -2.56
C ILE A 138 -13.62 10.67 -3.04
N ARG A 139 -12.88 11.64 -3.54
CA ARG A 139 -13.45 12.88 -4.09
C ARG A 139 -14.43 12.61 -5.25
N ARG A 140 -14.05 11.75 -6.20
CA ARG A 140 -14.88 11.43 -7.36
C ARG A 140 -16.13 10.64 -7.01
N LYS A 141 -16.01 9.65 -6.12
CA LYS A 141 -17.11 8.73 -5.78
C LYS A 141 -18.04 9.30 -4.72
N LEU A 142 -17.54 10.05 -3.75
CA LEU A 142 -18.28 10.49 -2.58
C LEU A 142 -18.44 12.02 -2.50
N GLY A 143 -17.72 12.80 -3.31
CA GLY A 143 -17.70 14.26 -3.20
C GLY A 143 -17.15 14.76 -1.86
N LYS A 144 -16.27 13.98 -1.21
CA LYS A 144 -15.70 14.28 0.10
C LYS A 144 -14.20 14.45 0.02
N ASP A 145 -13.63 15.16 1.00
CA ASP A 145 -12.20 15.36 1.12
C ASP A 145 -11.58 14.24 1.95
N ALA A 146 -10.40 13.77 1.49
CA ALA A 146 -9.51 12.90 2.22
C ALA A 146 -8.07 13.40 2.04
N TYR A 147 -7.20 13.06 2.96
CA TYR A 147 -5.88 13.67 3.08
C TYR A 147 -4.79 12.62 3.01
N ALA A 148 -3.63 13.02 2.48
CA ALA A 148 -2.43 12.21 2.45
C ALA A 148 -1.26 13.00 3.04
N MET A 149 -0.40 12.32 3.80
CA MET A 149 0.83 12.90 4.34
C MET A 149 1.98 11.92 4.17
N THR A 150 3.10 12.41 3.64
CA THR A 150 4.33 11.63 3.52
C THR A 150 5.36 12.02 4.57
N ILE A 151 6.20 11.06 4.90
CA ILE A 151 7.35 11.21 5.76
C ILE A 151 8.58 10.81 4.93
N THR A 152 9.63 11.61 5.00
CA THR A 152 10.90 11.34 4.32
C THR A 152 11.41 9.94 4.68
N LEU A 153 11.80 9.19 3.66
CA LEU A 153 12.31 7.84 3.83
C LEU A 153 13.60 7.84 4.65
N LEU A 154 13.70 6.88 5.58
CA LEU A 154 14.96 6.61 6.26
C LEU A 154 15.96 6.01 5.25
N MET A 155 17.11 6.64 5.17
CA MET A 155 18.21 6.21 4.31
C MET A 155 19.34 5.63 5.14
N ASN A 156 20.06 4.66 4.59
CA ASN A 156 21.34 4.23 5.18
C ASN A 156 22.47 5.23 4.83
N SER A 157 23.67 5.00 5.36
CA SER A 157 24.85 5.85 5.11
C SER A 157 25.26 5.93 3.63
N GLU A 158 24.81 4.99 2.78
CA GLU A 158 25.06 4.99 1.34
C GLU A 158 23.95 5.71 0.54
N GLY A 159 22.96 6.34 1.21
CA GLY A 159 21.83 7.00 0.56
C GLY A 159 20.81 6.02 -0.05
N LYS A 160 20.81 4.75 0.37
CA LYS A 160 19.82 3.76 -0.06
C LYS A 160 18.68 3.68 0.97
N LYS A 161 17.47 3.43 0.48
CA LYS A 161 16.28 3.25 1.33
C LYS A 161 16.53 2.14 2.36
N MET A 162 16.41 2.48 3.64
CA MET A 162 16.52 1.51 4.74
C MET A 162 15.35 0.53 4.72
N GLY A 163 15.60 -0.72 5.14
CA GLY A 163 14.57 -1.77 5.24
C GLY A 163 14.37 -2.65 4.00
N LYS A 164 15.01 -2.33 2.86
CA LYS A 164 15.02 -3.20 1.65
C LYS A 164 16.39 -3.81 1.34
N THR A 165 17.36 -3.66 2.23
CA THR A 165 18.74 -4.14 2.06
C THR A 165 19.04 -5.28 3.03
N ALA A 166 19.84 -6.24 2.58
CA ALA A 166 20.28 -7.36 3.40
C ALA A 166 21.25 -6.92 4.55
N SER A 167 21.76 -5.69 4.50
CA SER A 167 22.63 -5.10 5.51
C SER A 167 22.20 -3.68 5.87
N GLY A 168 22.30 -3.31 7.15
CA GLY A 168 22.04 -1.95 7.63
C GLY A 168 20.56 -1.61 7.88
N ALA A 169 19.70 -2.61 8.01
CA ALA A 169 18.32 -2.41 8.44
C ALA A 169 18.23 -2.14 9.94
N VAL A 170 17.41 -1.19 10.36
CA VAL A 170 16.98 -1.05 11.74
C VAL A 170 15.78 -1.97 11.96
N TRP A 171 15.93 -2.92 12.86
CA TRP A 171 14.89 -3.89 13.16
C TRP A 171 14.04 -3.41 14.34
N LEU A 172 12.71 -3.54 14.21
CA LEU A 172 11.81 -3.38 15.36
C LEU A 172 11.76 -4.64 16.25
N ASP A 173 12.36 -5.73 15.80
CA ASP A 173 12.54 -6.96 16.56
C ASP A 173 13.82 -6.86 17.40
N PRO A 174 13.74 -6.85 18.76
CA PRO A 174 14.91 -6.71 19.63
C PRO A 174 15.88 -7.90 19.57
N ASN A 175 15.46 -9.03 18.97
CA ASN A 175 16.30 -10.21 18.81
C ASN A 175 17.12 -10.17 17.51
N LYS A 176 17.02 -9.11 16.74
CA LYS A 176 17.68 -8.93 15.42
C LYS A 176 18.57 -7.69 15.36
N THR A 177 19.19 -7.34 16.44
CA THR A 177 20.19 -6.25 16.48
C THR A 177 21.56 -6.75 16.04
#